data_5ef70570dbcecf755f1041ab1eb3d476
#
_entry.id   5ef70570dbcecf755f1041ab1eb3d476
#
_cell.length_a   1.000
_cell.length_b   1.000
_cell.length_c   1.000
_cell.angle_alpha   90.00
_cell.angle_beta   90.00
_cell.angle_gamma   90.00
#
_symmetry.space_group_name_H-M   'P 1'
#
loop_
_entity.id
_entity.type
_entity.pdbx_description
1 polymer ?
#
loop_
_entity_poly.entity_id
_entity_poly.type
_entity_poly.pdbx_seq_one_letter_code
_entity_poly.pdbx_strand_id
1 'polypeptide(L)'
;MRQVITEREEVHRMSSKNKTEVLIDGKIYTLSGYESEEYLQRVATYINNKLAELKKLDGYARLSQELKSILLELNVADDYFKAKNQVEMVEEELAQKDQELYDLKHELISTQIKLEDATKELEALKEQTTEYQKQIVKLETELGK
;
A
#
# COMPACT_ATOMS: atom_id res chain seq x y z
N MET A 1 -34.76 -1.55 -7.53
CA MET A 1 -35.25 -0.29 -6.93
C MET A 1 -34.67 0.06 -5.56
N ARG A 2 -33.95 -0.82 -4.87
CA ARG A 2 -33.31 -0.55 -3.55
C ARG A 2 -31.90 0.09 -3.61
N GLN A 3 -31.16 -0.04 -4.73
CA GLN A 3 -29.79 0.49 -4.85
C GLN A 3 -29.69 1.99 -5.15
N VAL A 4 -30.70 2.57 -5.77
CA VAL A 4 -30.68 4.00 -6.19
C VAL A 4 -30.97 4.96 -5.01
N ILE A 5 -31.57 4.45 -3.94
CA ILE A 5 -31.91 5.26 -2.76
C ILE A 5 -30.67 5.47 -1.87
N THR A 6 -29.78 4.46 -1.82
CA THR A 6 -28.54 4.49 -0.98
C THR A 6 -27.52 5.51 -1.49
N GLU A 7 -27.33 5.60 -2.81
CA GLU A 7 -26.38 6.58 -3.41
C GLU A 7 -26.83 8.04 -3.25
N ARG A 8 -28.14 8.29 -3.31
CA ARG A 8 -28.67 9.64 -3.08
C ARG A 8 -28.62 10.08 -1.62
N GLU A 9 -28.76 9.15 -0.68
CA GLU A 9 -28.62 9.44 0.76
C GLU A 9 -27.16 9.63 1.16
N GLU A 10 -26.22 8.89 0.56
CA GLU A 10 -24.77 9.09 0.79
C GLU A 10 -24.28 10.42 0.21
N VAL A 11 -24.70 10.78 -1.00
CA VAL A 11 -24.38 12.08 -1.62
C VAL A 11 -25.00 13.24 -0.82
N HIS A 12 -26.18 13.05 -0.23
CA HIS A 12 -26.81 14.09 0.60
C HIS A 12 -26.17 14.22 1.99
N ARG A 13 -25.62 13.13 2.57
CA ARG A 13 -24.81 13.17 3.80
C ARG A 13 -23.48 13.89 3.60
N MET A 14 -22.86 13.81 2.41
CA MET A 14 -21.62 14.52 2.08
C MET A 14 -21.83 16.03 1.87
N SER A 15 -23.08 16.52 1.79
CA SER A 15 -23.42 17.92 1.51
C SER A 15 -23.88 18.71 2.74
N SER A 16 -24.07 18.11 3.91
CA SER A 16 -24.48 18.84 5.11
C SER A 16 -23.26 19.23 5.95
N LYS A 17 -23.18 20.54 6.31
CA LYS A 17 -22.15 21.00 7.26
C LYS A 17 -22.43 20.39 8.63
N ASN A 18 -21.44 19.63 9.11
CA ASN A 18 -21.44 19.10 10.46
C ASN A 18 -20.93 20.17 11.43
N LYS A 19 -21.48 20.19 12.64
CA LYS A 19 -20.92 20.95 13.77
C LYS A 19 -20.34 19.96 14.75
N THR A 20 -19.07 20.09 15.05
CA THR A 20 -18.35 19.20 15.96
C THR A 20 -17.63 20.02 17.00
N GLU A 21 -17.79 19.66 18.24
CA GLU A 21 -17.01 20.23 19.36
C GLU A 21 -15.72 19.46 19.55
N VAL A 22 -14.60 20.18 19.54
CA VAL A 22 -13.26 19.61 19.77
C VAL A 22 -12.59 20.33 20.92
N LEU A 23 -11.82 19.58 21.71
CA LEU A 23 -11.01 20.11 22.79
C LEU A 23 -9.59 20.35 22.30
N ILE A 24 -9.13 21.59 22.30
CA ILE A 24 -7.76 21.98 21.93
C ILE A 24 -7.19 22.86 23.04
N ASP A 25 -6.05 22.46 23.59
CA ASP A 25 -5.34 23.17 24.67
C ASP A 25 -6.25 23.50 25.87
N GLY A 26 -7.12 22.56 26.23
CA GLY A 26 -8.07 22.70 27.35
C GLY A 26 -9.26 23.61 27.07
N LYS A 27 -9.46 24.07 25.83
CA LYS A 27 -10.60 24.91 25.41
C LYS A 27 -11.47 24.15 24.40
N ILE A 28 -12.77 24.31 24.50
CA ILE A 28 -13.72 23.74 23.57
C ILE A 28 -13.93 24.70 22.38
N TYR A 29 -13.80 24.16 21.17
CA TYR A 29 -14.07 24.88 19.92
C TYR A 29 -15.16 24.16 19.14
N THR A 30 -16.15 24.88 18.67
CA THR A 30 -17.16 24.34 17.76
C THR A 30 -16.71 24.59 16.33
N LEU A 31 -16.36 23.52 15.64
CA LEU A 31 -15.96 23.56 14.22
C LEU A 31 -17.18 23.24 13.35
N SER A 32 -17.28 23.91 12.21
CA SER A 32 -18.33 23.66 11.23
C SER A 32 -17.69 23.43 9.87
N GLY A 33 -17.95 22.26 9.27
CA GLY A 33 -17.35 21.85 8.01
C GLY A 33 -18.02 20.62 7.44
N TYR A 34 -17.46 20.12 6.34
CA TYR A 34 -17.91 18.91 5.66
C TYR A 34 -17.23 17.63 6.14
N GLU A 35 -16.19 17.80 6.95
CA GLU A 35 -15.44 16.71 7.50
C GLU A 35 -16.23 15.94 8.57
N SER A 36 -15.91 14.65 8.72
CA SER A 36 -16.54 13.83 9.76
C SER A 36 -16.09 14.24 11.16
N GLU A 37 -16.95 14.01 12.15
CA GLU A 37 -16.60 14.23 13.56
C GLU A 37 -15.34 13.48 13.97
N GLU A 38 -15.24 12.21 13.57
CA GLU A 38 -14.08 11.37 13.86
C GLU A 38 -12.78 11.96 13.30
N TYR A 39 -12.83 12.50 12.08
CA TYR A 39 -11.67 13.17 11.47
C TYR A 39 -11.26 14.41 12.27
N LEU A 40 -12.23 15.27 12.62
CA LEU A 40 -11.96 16.49 13.39
C LEU A 40 -11.41 16.18 14.80
N GLN A 41 -11.88 15.11 15.43
CA GLN A 41 -11.32 14.64 16.72
C GLN A 41 -9.87 14.14 16.56
N ARG A 42 -9.53 13.45 15.48
CA ARG A 42 -8.15 13.04 15.19
C ARG A 42 -7.24 14.24 14.97
N VAL A 43 -7.71 15.26 14.23
CA VAL A 43 -6.96 16.50 14.01
C VAL A 43 -6.73 17.22 15.34
N ALA A 44 -7.76 17.36 16.18
CA ALA A 44 -7.63 17.98 17.50
C ALA A 44 -6.64 17.21 18.40
N THR A 45 -6.67 15.89 18.36
CA THR A 45 -5.72 15.03 19.12
C THR A 45 -4.29 15.26 18.64
N TYR A 46 -4.06 15.33 17.32
CA TYR A 46 -2.75 15.63 16.76
C TYR A 46 -2.22 17.01 17.22
N ILE A 47 -3.06 18.05 17.17
CA ILE A 47 -2.69 19.39 17.63
C ILE A 47 -2.35 19.37 19.14
N ASN A 48 -3.15 18.70 19.97
CA ASN A 48 -2.89 18.59 21.39
C ASN A 48 -1.56 17.87 21.68
N ASN A 49 -1.23 16.82 20.93
CA ASN A 49 0.05 16.14 21.07
C ASN A 49 1.22 17.05 20.73
N LYS A 50 1.12 17.81 19.64
CA LYS A 50 2.14 18.81 19.26
C LYS A 50 2.30 19.89 20.34
N LEU A 51 1.20 20.40 20.88
CA LEU A 51 1.25 21.36 21.99
C LEU A 51 1.91 20.78 23.23
N ALA A 52 1.63 19.51 23.54
CA ALA A 52 2.25 18.83 24.67
C ALA A 52 3.77 18.65 24.49
N GLU A 53 4.23 18.39 23.27
CA GLU A 53 5.66 18.33 22.92
C GLU A 53 6.32 19.72 23.06
N LEU A 54 5.71 20.75 22.49
CA LEU A 54 6.24 22.12 22.53
C LEU A 54 6.32 22.66 23.97
N LYS A 55 5.34 22.32 24.81
CA LYS A 55 5.33 22.71 26.23
C LYS A 55 6.48 22.12 27.06
N LYS A 56 7.13 21.05 26.59
CA LYS A 56 8.32 20.47 27.22
C LYS A 56 9.61 21.20 26.89
N LEU A 57 9.60 22.07 25.88
CA LEU A 57 10.79 22.82 25.47
C LEU A 57 11.14 23.88 26.53
N ASP A 58 12.43 23.96 26.84
CA ASP A 58 12.94 24.99 27.75
C ASP A 58 12.63 26.39 27.19
N GLY A 59 12.06 27.23 28.05
CA GLY A 59 11.70 28.59 27.67
C GLY A 59 10.37 28.78 26.97
N TYR A 60 9.67 27.69 26.55
CA TYR A 60 8.35 27.79 25.91
C TYR A 60 7.33 28.58 26.74
N ALA A 61 7.33 28.40 28.07
CA ALA A 61 6.42 29.12 28.96
C ALA A 61 6.60 30.64 28.92
N ARG A 62 7.82 31.12 28.60
CA ARG A 62 8.19 32.55 28.53
C ARG A 62 7.87 33.21 27.20
N LEU A 63 7.53 32.42 26.17
CA LEU A 63 7.19 32.95 24.86
C LEU A 63 5.85 33.68 24.89
N SER A 64 5.74 34.69 24.05
CA SER A 64 4.46 35.36 23.80
C SER A 64 3.46 34.37 23.18
N GLN A 65 2.18 34.66 23.30
CA GLN A 65 1.14 33.81 22.69
C GLN A 65 1.29 33.74 21.16
N GLU A 66 1.68 34.83 20.53
CA GLU A 66 1.96 34.90 19.11
C GLU A 66 3.11 33.96 18.71
N LEU A 67 4.23 33.97 19.42
CA LEU A 67 5.36 33.08 19.15
C LEU A 67 5.01 31.60 19.40
N LYS A 68 4.17 31.31 20.39
CA LYS A 68 3.66 29.94 20.63
C LYS A 68 2.81 29.46 19.46
N SER A 69 1.98 30.33 18.88
CA SER A 69 1.16 30.02 17.72
C SER A 69 2.02 29.73 16.49
N ILE A 70 2.95 30.65 16.19
CA ILE A 70 3.89 30.48 15.08
C ILE A 70 4.71 29.20 15.22
N LEU A 71 5.17 28.87 16.42
CA LEU A 71 5.94 27.66 16.68
C LEU A 71 5.11 26.38 16.41
N LEU A 72 3.84 26.39 16.81
CA LEU A 72 2.92 25.29 16.50
C LEU A 72 2.69 25.18 14.98
N GLU A 73 2.41 26.28 14.31
CA GLU A 73 2.17 26.33 12.87
C GLU A 73 3.37 25.79 12.08
N LEU A 74 4.59 26.21 12.45
CA LEU A 74 5.82 25.72 11.83
C LEU A 74 6.02 24.20 12.04
N ASN A 75 5.73 23.70 13.24
CA ASN A 75 5.84 22.25 13.51
C ASN A 75 4.81 21.44 12.72
N VAL A 76 3.58 21.93 12.60
CA VAL A 76 2.55 21.28 11.79
C VAL A 76 2.93 21.30 10.31
N ALA A 77 3.45 22.42 9.81
CA ALA A 77 3.92 22.52 8.42
C ALA A 77 5.12 21.60 8.15
N ASP A 78 6.07 21.50 9.10
CA ASP A 78 7.21 20.58 8.99
C ASP A 78 6.76 19.12 8.90
N ASP A 79 5.82 18.71 9.75
CA ASP A 79 5.25 17.35 9.71
C ASP A 79 4.54 17.09 8.38
N TYR A 80 3.79 18.06 7.86
CA TYR A 80 3.15 17.96 6.56
C TYR A 80 4.16 17.71 5.43
N PHE A 81 5.23 18.53 5.36
CA PHE A 81 6.24 18.37 4.32
C PHE A 81 7.02 17.06 4.45
N LYS A 82 7.32 16.63 5.67
CA LYS A 82 7.95 15.32 5.92
C LYS A 82 7.05 14.17 5.47
N ALA A 83 5.77 14.22 5.80
CA ALA A 83 4.80 13.22 5.35
C ALA A 83 4.65 13.22 3.82
N LYS A 84 4.61 14.39 3.19
CA LYS A 84 4.56 14.52 1.74
C LYS A 84 5.76 13.89 1.05
N ASN A 85 6.97 14.22 1.52
CA ASN A 85 8.20 13.62 0.99
C ASN A 85 8.21 12.09 1.16
N GLN A 86 7.70 11.60 2.30
CA GLN A 86 7.59 10.16 2.53
C GLN A 86 6.62 9.48 1.55
N VAL A 87 5.50 10.13 1.23
CA VAL A 87 4.57 9.63 0.21
C VAL A 87 5.25 9.57 -1.16
N GLU A 88 5.95 10.61 -1.57
CA GLU A 88 6.68 10.65 -2.84
C GLU A 88 7.70 9.51 -2.93
N MET A 89 8.48 9.25 -1.87
CA MET A 89 9.41 8.12 -1.81
C MET A 89 8.71 6.76 -1.94
N VAL A 90 7.59 6.57 -1.25
CA VAL A 90 6.82 5.31 -1.31
C VAL A 90 6.21 5.12 -2.70
N GLU A 91 5.75 6.18 -3.35
CA GLU A 91 5.23 6.12 -4.72
C GLU A 91 6.33 5.71 -5.72
N GLU A 92 7.56 6.22 -5.56
CA GLU A 92 8.71 5.82 -6.37
C GLU A 92 9.08 4.34 -6.14
N GLU A 93 9.11 3.89 -4.88
CA GLU A 93 9.35 2.49 -4.53
C GLU A 93 8.27 1.57 -5.12
N LEU A 94 7.01 1.98 -5.06
CA LEU A 94 5.89 1.23 -5.64
C LEU A 94 6.06 1.07 -7.15
N ALA A 95 6.40 2.15 -7.86
CA ALA A 95 6.64 2.11 -9.30
C ALA A 95 7.80 1.15 -9.67
N GLN A 96 8.87 1.13 -8.86
CA GLN A 96 9.99 0.19 -9.04
C GLN A 96 9.54 -1.26 -8.82
N LYS A 97 8.75 -1.51 -7.78
CA LYS A 97 8.22 -2.85 -7.49
C LYS A 97 7.26 -3.36 -8.56
N ASP A 98 6.45 -2.49 -9.12
CA ASP A 98 5.57 -2.85 -10.23
C ASP A 98 6.38 -3.25 -11.48
N GLN A 99 7.49 -2.56 -11.77
CA GLN A 99 8.39 -2.94 -12.86
C GLN A 99 9.07 -4.28 -12.59
N GLU A 100 9.60 -4.50 -11.37
CA GLU A 100 10.19 -5.79 -10.99
C GLU A 100 9.18 -6.94 -11.12
N LEU A 101 7.93 -6.73 -10.70
CA LEU A 101 6.86 -7.72 -10.85
C LEU A 101 6.54 -8.02 -12.32
N TYR A 102 6.56 -7.01 -13.17
CA TYR A 102 6.36 -7.19 -14.61
C TYR A 102 7.47 -8.07 -15.21
N ASP A 103 8.71 -7.74 -14.93
CA ASP A 103 9.88 -8.48 -15.44
C ASP A 103 9.89 -9.93 -14.93
N LEU A 104 9.59 -10.14 -13.64
CA LEU A 104 9.51 -11.48 -13.05
C LEU A 104 8.41 -12.35 -13.68
N LYS A 105 7.25 -11.76 -13.99
CA LYS A 105 6.16 -12.46 -14.71
C LYS A 105 6.61 -12.91 -16.09
N HIS A 106 7.34 -12.08 -16.82
CA HIS A 106 7.89 -12.44 -18.13
C HIS A 106 8.92 -13.55 -18.04
N GLU A 107 9.82 -13.50 -17.06
CA GLU A 107 10.80 -14.55 -16.80
C GLU A 107 10.13 -15.88 -16.44
N LEU A 108 9.10 -15.82 -15.59
CA LEU A 108 8.32 -17.00 -15.21
C LEU A 108 7.69 -17.67 -16.41
N ILE A 109 7.02 -16.90 -17.29
CA ILE A 109 6.39 -17.42 -18.50
C ILE A 109 7.45 -18.07 -19.42
N SER A 110 8.58 -17.39 -19.64
CA SER A 110 9.68 -17.91 -20.46
C SER A 110 10.24 -19.22 -19.90
N THR A 111 10.42 -19.30 -18.59
CA THR A 111 10.92 -20.49 -17.91
C THR A 111 9.92 -21.64 -17.99
N GLN A 112 8.64 -21.35 -17.86
CA GLN A 112 7.57 -22.33 -17.99
C GLN A 112 7.51 -22.95 -19.39
N ILE A 113 7.64 -22.15 -20.43
CA ILE A 113 7.72 -22.62 -21.83
C ILE A 113 8.94 -23.55 -22.00
N LYS A 114 10.11 -23.15 -21.52
CA LYS A 114 11.33 -23.99 -21.57
C LYS A 114 11.16 -25.33 -20.84
N LEU A 115 10.48 -25.31 -19.70
CA LEU A 115 10.20 -26.51 -18.94
C LEU A 115 9.23 -27.45 -19.68
N GLU A 116 8.20 -26.89 -20.30
CA GLU A 116 7.26 -27.68 -21.13
C GLU A 116 7.96 -28.31 -22.32
N ASP A 117 8.82 -27.59 -23.02
CA ASP A 117 9.59 -28.10 -24.16
C ASP A 117 10.58 -29.19 -23.72
N ALA A 118 11.33 -28.97 -22.63
CA ALA A 118 12.22 -29.98 -22.08
C ALA A 118 11.48 -31.25 -21.63
N THR A 119 10.28 -31.09 -21.07
CA THR A 119 9.44 -32.24 -20.65
C THR A 119 9.00 -33.06 -21.85
N LYS A 120 8.55 -32.42 -22.94
CA LYS A 120 8.17 -33.09 -24.19
C LYS A 120 9.35 -33.84 -24.83
N GLU A 121 10.53 -33.22 -24.85
CA GLU A 121 11.74 -33.85 -25.37
C GLU A 121 12.14 -35.08 -24.54
N LEU A 122 12.03 -34.97 -23.22
CA LEU A 122 12.30 -36.07 -22.31
C LEU A 122 11.32 -37.25 -22.48
N GLU A 123 10.04 -36.99 -22.73
CA GLU A 123 9.04 -38.02 -23.04
C GLU A 123 9.38 -38.70 -24.38
N ALA A 124 9.70 -37.93 -25.41
CA ALA A 124 10.08 -38.48 -26.73
C ALA A 124 11.32 -39.39 -26.62
N LEU A 125 12.35 -38.95 -25.89
CA LEU A 125 13.56 -39.74 -25.64
C LEU A 125 13.25 -41.04 -24.86
N LYS A 126 12.37 -41.00 -23.88
CA LYS A 126 11.94 -42.19 -23.15
C LYS A 126 11.25 -43.19 -24.06
N GLU A 127 10.37 -42.72 -24.95
CA GLU A 127 9.71 -43.59 -25.93
C GLU A 127 10.70 -44.25 -26.89
N GLN A 128 11.66 -43.48 -27.42
CA GLN A 128 12.74 -43.98 -28.27
C GLN A 128 13.59 -45.02 -27.53
N THR A 129 13.95 -44.75 -26.31
CA THR A 129 14.75 -45.66 -25.47
C THR A 129 14.01 -46.99 -25.26
N THR A 130 12.71 -46.91 -24.98
CA THR A 130 11.84 -48.11 -24.82
C THR A 130 11.77 -48.92 -26.10
N GLU A 131 11.67 -48.24 -27.24
CA GLU A 131 11.62 -48.94 -28.54
C GLU A 131 12.96 -49.63 -28.87
N TYR A 132 14.08 -48.93 -28.64
CA TYR A 132 15.40 -49.54 -28.79
C TYR A 132 15.63 -50.75 -27.88
N GLN A 133 15.17 -50.71 -26.64
CA GLN A 133 15.21 -51.86 -25.73
C GLN A 133 14.42 -53.05 -26.27
N LYS A 134 13.24 -52.83 -26.82
CA LYS A 134 12.43 -53.91 -27.46
C LYS A 134 13.16 -54.49 -28.67
N GLN A 135 13.81 -53.66 -29.50
CA GLN A 135 14.58 -54.09 -30.65
C GLN A 135 15.79 -54.93 -30.23
N ILE A 136 16.53 -54.52 -29.18
CA ILE A 136 17.65 -55.27 -28.62
C ILE A 136 17.20 -56.64 -28.16
N VAL A 137 16.14 -56.74 -27.35
CA VAL A 137 15.62 -58.02 -26.85
C VAL A 137 15.17 -58.94 -28.00
N LYS A 138 14.60 -58.39 -29.06
CA LYS A 138 14.18 -59.13 -30.26
C LYS A 138 15.42 -59.70 -30.97
N LEU A 139 16.42 -58.88 -31.21
CA LEU A 139 17.69 -59.30 -31.86
C LEU A 139 18.46 -60.34 -31.04
N GLU A 140 18.54 -60.19 -29.73
CA GLU A 140 19.13 -61.19 -28.84
C GLU A 140 18.39 -62.53 -28.89
N THR A 141 17.09 -62.49 -28.97
CA THR A 141 16.24 -63.71 -29.11
C THR A 141 16.45 -64.42 -30.46
N GLU A 142 16.65 -63.64 -31.51
CA GLU A 142 16.90 -64.16 -32.89
C GLU A 142 18.32 -64.73 -33.01
N LEU A 143 19.31 -64.14 -32.33
CA LEU A 143 20.70 -64.58 -32.33
C LEU A 143 20.95 -65.80 -31.43
N GLY A 144 20.12 -66.03 -30.42
CA GLY A 144 20.24 -67.14 -29.48
C GLY A 144 19.56 -68.42 -29.98
N LYS A 145 19.02 -68.43 -31.23
CA LYS A 145 18.49 -69.59 -31.93
C LYS A 145 19.55 -70.10 -32.91
#